data_6a45914c4501438ab73efd5ae48bfd01
#
_entry.id   6a45914c4501438ab73efd5ae48bfd01
#
_cell.length_a   1.000
_cell.length_b   1.000
_cell.length_c   1.000
_cell.angle_alpha   90.00
_cell.angle_beta   90.00
_cell.angle_gamma   90.00
#
_symmetry.space_group_name_H-M   'P 1'
#
loop_
_entity.id
_entity.type
_entity.pdbx_description
1 polymer ?
#
loop_
_entity_poly.entity_id
_entity_poly.type
_entity_poly.pdbx_seq_one_letter_code
_entity_poly.pdbx_strand_id
1 'polypeptide(L)'
;MPPLKRSLLIFAALCAASLTSAQAAQPSVDPEFAADVVDRYANHIYYGSGAIGMALVVIDGNQRVFRSFGETRPGNNEHPQLDSVIRIASLSKLMTSEMLVKLLDQGVVKLNDPLSKYAPPGARVPTYQGAPITLVNLATHTSALPREQPGGAAHRPVFVWPTRQQRWNWLSTATLKAAPGSQAAYSNLAFDLLADALSTAAGKPWPQLFEEQITRPLGMKDTTFTPSPDQCRRLMIPEKGASPCNNTLAAIGSGGVYSTPGDMMRW
;
A
#
# COMPACT_ATOMS: atom_id res chain seq x y z
N MET A 1 -77.31 -0.55 -37.67
CA MET A 1 -76.87 0.42 -36.70
C MET A 1 -76.03 -0.33 -35.61
N PRO A 2 -74.71 -0.21 -35.58
CA PRO A 2 -73.88 -0.80 -34.47
C PRO A 2 -73.65 0.25 -33.40
N PRO A 3 -73.46 -0.18 -32.12
CA PRO A 3 -73.27 0.73 -30.99
C PRO A 3 -71.84 1.22 -30.85
N LEU A 4 -71.76 2.47 -30.43
CA LEU A 4 -70.48 3.17 -30.06
C LEU A 4 -69.79 2.52 -28.88
N LYS A 5 -68.51 2.17 -29.03
CA LYS A 5 -67.59 1.85 -27.95
C LYS A 5 -67.00 3.15 -27.39
N ARG A 6 -67.35 3.46 -26.16
CA ARG A 6 -66.68 4.51 -25.39
C ARG A 6 -65.35 3.98 -24.85
N SER A 7 -64.25 4.50 -25.35
CA SER A 7 -62.91 4.26 -24.77
C SER A 7 -62.70 5.18 -23.56
N LEU A 8 -62.51 4.56 -22.40
CA LEU A 8 -62.14 5.24 -21.16
C LEU A 8 -60.62 5.39 -21.14
N LEU A 9 -60.12 6.62 -21.32
CA LEU A 9 -58.70 6.95 -21.12
C LEU A 9 -58.47 7.21 -19.64
N ILE A 10 -57.77 6.27 -18.98
CA ILE A 10 -57.27 6.46 -17.61
C ILE A 10 -55.91 7.15 -17.71
N PHE A 11 -55.86 8.41 -17.31
CA PHE A 11 -54.60 9.13 -17.07
C PHE A 11 -54.01 8.68 -15.72
N ALA A 12 -52.98 7.85 -15.75
CA ALA A 12 -52.15 7.57 -14.57
C ALA A 12 -51.11 8.70 -14.44
N ALA A 13 -51.34 9.61 -13.53
CA ALA A 13 -50.33 10.60 -13.11
C ALA A 13 -49.29 9.91 -12.24
N LEU A 14 -48.10 9.62 -12.81
CA LEU A 14 -46.92 9.24 -12.01
C LEU A 14 -46.40 10.48 -11.30
N CYS A 15 -46.65 10.58 -9.99
CA CYS A 15 -45.90 11.45 -9.10
C CYS A 15 -44.50 10.85 -8.89
N ALA A 16 -43.52 11.31 -9.66
CA ALA A 16 -42.09 11.07 -9.35
C ALA A 16 -41.73 11.93 -8.14
N ALA A 17 -41.81 11.34 -6.97
CA ALA A 17 -41.22 11.93 -5.77
C ALA A 17 -39.69 11.79 -5.88
N SER A 18 -39.03 12.89 -6.25
CA SER A 18 -37.57 13.02 -6.15
C SER A 18 -37.18 12.97 -4.67
N LEU A 19 -36.71 11.82 -4.22
CA LEU A 19 -36.00 11.68 -2.96
C LEU A 19 -34.64 12.36 -3.12
N THR A 20 -34.60 13.66 -2.88
CA THR A 20 -33.35 14.35 -2.57
C THR A 20 -32.87 13.82 -1.21
N SER A 21 -31.91 12.89 -1.24
CA SER A 21 -31.16 12.55 -0.04
C SER A 21 -30.46 13.84 0.44
N ALA A 22 -31.02 14.44 1.49
CA ALA A 22 -30.32 15.49 2.23
C ALA A 22 -29.07 14.85 2.81
N GLN A 23 -27.95 15.01 2.11
CA GLN A 23 -26.64 14.69 2.64
C GLN A 23 -26.42 15.67 3.78
N ALA A 24 -26.44 15.17 5.02
CA ALA A 24 -26.18 15.97 6.18
C ALA A 24 -24.81 16.64 5.96
N ALA A 25 -24.79 17.97 5.87
CA ALA A 25 -23.55 18.73 5.79
C ALA A 25 -22.72 18.34 7.02
N GLN A 26 -21.56 17.76 6.80
CA GLN A 26 -20.61 17.55 7.88
C GLN A 26 -20.27 18.93 8.46
N PRO A 27 -20.22 19.08 9.79
CA PRO A 27 -19.87 20.36 10.39
C PRO A 27 -18.51 20.78 9.83
N SER A 28 -18.46 21.90 9.15
CA SER A 28 -17.21 22.51 8.67
C SER A 28 -16.41 22.92 9.89
N VAL A 29 -15.31 22.24 10.15
CA VAL A 29 -14.34 22.70 11.15
C VAL A 29 -13.69 23.97 10.58
N ASP A 30 -13.60 25.03 11.41
CA ASP A 30 -12.90 26.25 11.04
C ASP A 30 -11.45 25.90 10.65
N PRO A 31 -10.96 26.31 9.46
CA PRO A 31 -9.60 26.03 9.01
C PRO A 31 -8.53 26.51 9.99
N GLU A 32 -8.74 27.63 10.65
CA GLU A 32 -7.83 28.19 11.66
C GLU A 32 -7.81 27.31 12.91
N PHE A 33 -8.98 26.86 13.37
CA PHE A 33 -9.08 25.94 14.50
C PHE A 33 -8.42 24.58 14.21
N ALA A 34 -8.58 24.04 13.00
CA ALA A 34 -7.91 22.79 12.59
C ALA A 34 -6.38 22.94 12.59
N ALA A 35 -5.87 24.08 12.11
CA ALA A 35 -4.43 24.38 12.12
C ALA A 35 -3.88 24.46 13.53
N ASP A 36 -4.55 25.15 14.45
CA ASP A 36 -4.16 25.28 15.86
C ASP A 36 -4.11 23.92 16.58
N VAL A 37 -5.10 23.08 16.33
CA VAL A 37 -5.12 21.71 16.88
C VAL A 37 -3.94 20.90 16.35
N VAL A 38 -3.70 20.94 15.03
CA VAL A 38 -2.57 20.25 14.41
C VAL A 38 -1.25 20.75 15.01
N ASP A 39 -1.05 22.06 15.16
CA ASP A 39 0.19 22.63 15.70
C ASP A 39 0.46 22.19 17.13
N ARG A 40 -0.56 22.14 17.95
CA ARG A 40 -0.45 21.65 19.34
C ARG A 40 0.01 20.20 19.40
N TYR A 41 -0.62 19.31 18.63
CA TYR A 41 -0.27 17.89 18.63
C TYR A 41 1.01 17.59 17.87
N ALA A 42 1.28 18.29 16.77
CA ALA A 42 2.49 18.10 15.97
C ALA A 42 3.76 18.34 16.78
N ASN A 43 3.80 19.43 17.55
CA ASN A 43 4.93 19.70 18.46
C ASN A 43 5.12 18.56 19.47
N HIS A 44 4.03 18.12 20.08
CA HIS A 44 4.09 17.05 21.08
C HIS A 44 4.59 15.74 20.50
N ILE A 45 4.11 15.36 19.31
CA ILE A 45 4.54 14.17 18.58
C ILE A 45 6.01 14.26 18.22
N TYR A 46 6.45 15.41 17.66
CA TYR A 46 7.84 15.57 17.23
C TYR A 46 8.81 15.47 18.43
N TYR A 47 8.61 16.26 19.48
CA TYR A 47 9.50 16.25 20.65
C TYR A 47 9.43 14.94 21.44
N GLY A 48 8.29 14.25 21.43
CA GLY A 48 8.14 12.93 22.08
C GLY A 48 8.72 11.76 21.27
N SER A 49 8.93 11.94 19.96
CA SER A 49 9.37 10.83 19.08
C SER A 49 10.88 10.58 19.08
N GLY A 50 11.69 11.60 19.42
CA GLY A 50 13.14 11.56 19.23
C GLY A 50 13.58 11.57 17.75
N ALA A 51 12.70 11.85 16.82
CA ALA A 51 13.01 11.89 15.40
C ALA A 51 13.89 13.11 15.07
N ILE A 52 14.86 12.92 14.17
CA ILE A 52 15.71 14.02 13.68
C ILE A 52 14.90 14.99 12.82
N GLY A 53 13.99 14.48 12.03
CA GLY A 53 13.09 15.26 11.22
C GLY A 53 11.73 14.58 11.08
N MET A 54 10.69 15.39 10.97
CA MET A 54 9.30 14.93 10.79
C MET A 54 8.58 15.79 9.75
N ALA A 55 7.89 15.13 8.84
CA ALA A 55 6.88 15.72 7.97
C ALA A 55 5.51 15.20 8.41
N LEU A 56 4.63 16.08 8.83
CA LEU A 56 3.26 15.76 9.23
C LEU A 56 2.28 16.32 8.20
N VAL A 57 1.39 15.48 7.74
CA VAL A 57 0.25 15.86 6.90
C VAL A 57 -1.04 15.45 7.60
N VAL A 58 -1.97 16.37 7.68
CA VAL A 58 -3.33 16.11 8.16
C VAL A 58 -4.31 16.52 7.06
N ILE A 59 -5.24 15.63 6.75
CA ILE A 59 -6.29 15.85 5.74
C ILE A 59 -7.64 15.74 6.43
N ASP A 60 -8.46 16.77 6.26
CA ASP A 60 -9.86 16.77 6.67
C ASP A 60 -10.73 17.28 5.51
N GLY A 61 -11.42 16.37 4.85
CA GLY A 61 -12.14 16.67 3.62
C GLY A 61 -11.23 17.27 2.55
N ASN A 62 -11.45 18.52 2.19
CA ASN A 62 -10.63 19.27 1.22
C ASN A 62 -9.51 20.10 1.87
N GLN A 63 -9.44 20.14 3.18
CA GLN A 63 -8.41 20.87 3.91
C GLN A 63 -7.15 20.01 4.04
N ARG A 64 -6.00 20.64 3.89
CA ARG A 64 -4.69 19.99 4.01
C ARG A 64 -3.78 20.87 4.82
N VAL A 65 -3.27 20.30 5.91
CA VAL A 65 -2.30 20.97 6.78
C VAL A 65 -0.99 20.21 6.70
N PHE A 66 0.08 20.91 6.37
CA PHE A 66 1.43 20.37 6.37
C PHE A 66 2.26 21.08 7.45
N ARG A 67 3.00 20.29 8.23
CA ARG A 67 3.98 20.79 9.20
C ARG A 67 5.27 20.02 9.06
N SER A 68 6.39 20.69 9.22
CA SER A 68 7.71 20.08 9.21
C SER A 68 8.52 20.50 10.42
N PHE A 69 9.33 19.58 10.93
CA PHE A 69 10.14 19.76 12.12
C PHE A 69 11.51 19.16 11.91
N GLY A 70 12.52 19.70 12.58
CA GLY A 70 13.87 19.18 12.56
C GLY A 70 14.53 19.24 11.20
N GLU A 71 15.34 18.25 10.87
CA GLU A 71 16.22 18.26 9.70
C GLU A 71 15.99 17.04 8.81
N THR A 72 16.24 17.17 7.50
CA THR A 72 16.19 16.05 6.56
C THR A 72 17.35 15.09 6.75
N ARG A 73 18.49 15.58 7.30
CA ARG A 73 19.71 14.83 7.62
C ARG A 73 20.41 15.46 8.81
N PRO A 74 21.08 14.67 9.66
CA PRO A 74 21.78 15.22 10.81
C PRO A 74 22.75 16.34 10.46
N GLY A 75 22.49 17.55 10.96
CA GLY A 75 23.35 18.73 10.85
C GLY A 75 23.33 19.44 9.51
N ASN A 76 22.31 19.22 8.67
CA ASN A 76 22.20 19.95 7.40
C ASN A 76 21.34 21.20 7.48
N ASN A 77 20.61 21.44 8.57
CA ASN A 77 19.70 22.56 8.80
C ASN A 77 18.60 22.73 7.72
N GLU A 78 18.24 21.66 7.01
CA GLU A 78 17.20 21.65 6.01
C GLU A 78 15.94 20.99 6.57
N HIS A 79 14.84 21.74 6.64
CA HIS A 79 13.57 21.18 7.09
C HIS A 79 12.92 20.29 6.04
N PRO A 80 12.21 19.20 6.45
CA PRO A 80 11.43 18.40 5.54
C PRO A 80 10.42 19.23 4.73
N GLN A 81 10.27 18.93 3.45
CA GLN A 81 9.35 19.57 2.52
C GLN A 81 8.33 18.55 1.98
N LEU A 82 7.32 19.02 1.25
CA LEU A 82 6.33 18.14 0.61
C LEU A 82 6.93 17.17 -0.41
N ASP A 83 8.10 17.50 -0.97
CA ASP A 83 8.84 16.69 -1.92
C ASP A 83 10.02 15.94 -1.30
N SER A 84 10.23 16.04 0.01
CA SER A 84 11.22 15.23 0.73
C SER A 84 10.91 13.76 0.59
N VAL A 85 11.88 12.98 0.11
CA VAL A 85 11.71 11.55 -0.14
C VAL A 85 11.89 10.77 1.16
N ILE A 86 11.02 9.82 1.39
CA ILE A 86 11.05 8.92 2.54
C ILE A 86 10.86 7.47 2.09
N ARG A 87 11.43 6.53 2.84
CA ARG A 87 11.05 5.13 2.73
C ARG A 87 9.81 4.92 3.57
N ILE A 88 8.67 4.65 2.94
CA ILE A 88 7.42 4.44 3.68
C ILE A 88 7.33 3.06 4.35
N ALA A 89 8.37 2.24 4.18
CA ALA A 89 8.50 0.95 4.84
C ALA A 89 7.21 0.12 4.73
N SER A 90 6.72 -0.42 5.83
CA SER A 90 5.56 -1.32 5.84
C SER A 90 4.23 -0.70 5.40
N LEU A 91 4.15 0.62 5.22
CA LEU A 91 2.99 1.23 4.55
C LEU A 91 2.87 0.75 3.09
N SER A 92 3.96 0.31 2.46
CA SER A 92 3.94 -0.35 1.14
C SER A 92 2.95 -1.52 1.06
N LYS A 93 2.70 -2.20 2.19
CA LYS A 93 1.76 -3.33 2.24
C LYS A 93 0.32 -2.91 1.99
N LEU A 94 -0.05 -1.70 2.37
CA LEU A 94 -1.38 -1.17 2.09
C LEU A 94 -1.58 -1.01 0.58
N MET A 95 -0.57 -0.48 -0.13
CA MET A 95 -0.59 -0.38 -1.59
C MET A 95 -0.59 -1.76 -2.27
N THR A 96 0.11 -2.74 -1.69
CA THR A 96 0.07 -4.13 -2.18
C THR A 96 -1.32 -4.75 -1.97
N SER A 97 -1.97 -4.47 -0.85
CA SER A 97 -3.34 -4.93 -0.57
C SER A 97 -4.36 -4.22 -1.48
N GLU A 98 -4.17 -2.93 -1.75
CA GLU A 98 -4.99 -2.19 -2.72
C GLU A 98 -4.87 -2.83 -4.12
N MET A 99 -3.66 -3.20 -4.54
CA MET A 99 -3.46 -3.90 -5.81
C MET A 99 -4.20 -5.23 -5.84
N LEU A 100 -4.19 -6.01 -4.75
CA LEU A 100 -4.98 -7.24 -4.65
C LEU A 100 -6.47 -6.96 -4.89
N VAL A 101 -7.02 -5.93 -4.22
CA VAL A 101 -8.43 -5.55 -4.37
C VAL A 101 -8.75 -5.12 -5.80
N LYS A 102 -7.90 -4.29 -6.42
CA LYS A 102 -8.09 -3.88 -7.82
C LYS A 102 -8.11 -5.06 -8.79
N LEU A 103 -7.21 -6.03 -8.62
CA LEU A 103 -7.19 -7.22 -9.47
C LEU A 103 -8.34 -8.21 -9.17
N LEU A 104 -8.87 -8.21 -7.94
CA LEU A 104 -10.11 -8.90 -7.59
C LEU A 104 -11.31 -8.32 -8.33
N ASP A 105 -11.47 -7.00 -8.29
CA ASP A 105 -12.56 -6.28 -8.95
C ASP A 105 -12.52 -6.45 -10.47
N GLN A 106 -11.32 -6.57 -11.04
CA GLN A 106 -11.10 -6.87 -12.46
C GLN A 106 -11.31 -8.36 -12.81
N GLY A 107 -11.56 -9.22 -11.83
CA GLY A 107 -11.72 -10.68 -12.03
C GLY A 107 -10.43 -11.43 -12.40
N VAL A 108 -9.27 -10.79 -12.26
CA VAL A 108 -7.95 -11.37 -12.61
C VAL A 108 -7.52 -12.42 -11.60
N VAL A 109 -7.83 -12.20 -10.31
CA VAL A 109 -7.51 -13.12 -9.20
C VAL A 109 -8.73 -13.37 -8.32
N LYS A 110 -8.64 -14.40 -7.46
CA LYS A 110 -9.60 -14.66 -6.38
C LYS A 110 -8.86 -14.74 -5.05
N LEU A 111 -9.48 -14.30 -3.94
CA LEU A 111 -8.87 -14.34 -2.60
C LEU A 111 -8.35 -15.74 -2.24
N ASN A 112 -9.10 -16.77 -2.58
CA ASN A 112 -8.78 -18.16 -2.28
C ASN A 112 -7.95 -18.86 -3.37
N ASP A 113 -7.47 -18.13 -4.39
CA ASP A 113 -6.52 -18.70 -5.34
C ASP A 113 -5.28 -19.18 -4.59
N PRO A 114 -4.83 -20.43 -4.82
CA PRO A 114 -3.61 -20.93 -4.20
C PRO A 114 -2.39 -20.21 -4.80
N LEU A 115 -1.41 -19.89 -3.95
CA LEU A 115 -0.15 -19.26 -4.39
C LEU A 115 0.54 -20.07 -5.49
N SER A 116 0.41 -21.39 -5.46
CA SER A 116 0.98 -22.31 -6.47
C SER A 116 0.49 -22.02 -7.90
N LYS A 117 -0.69 -21.45 -8.08
CA LYS A 117 -1.22 -21.04 -9.38
C LYS A 117 -0.34 -19.98 -10.06
N TYR A 118 0.39 -19.21 -9.29
CA TYR A 118 1.21 -18.07 -9.73
C TYR A 118 2.71 -18.32 -9.58
N ALA A 119 3.08 -19.53 -9.18
CA ALA A 119 4.48 -19.91 -9.01
C ALA A 119 5.22 -19.94 -10.36
N PRO A 120 6.49 -19.52 -10.40
CA PRO A 120 7.30 -19.71 -11.60
C PRO A 120 7.46 -21.19 -11.94
N PRO A 121 7.71 -21.53 -13.24
CA PRO A 121 7.90 -22.91 -13.67
C PRO A 121 8.95 -23.64 -12.81
N GLY A 122 8.61 -24.84 -12.33
CA GLY A 122 9.47 -25.66 -11.48
C GLY A 122 9.51 -25.28 -10.00
N ALA A 123 8.94 -24.17 -9.60
CA ALA A 123 8.85 -23.81 -8.18
C ALA A 123 7.72 -24.58 -7.49
N ARG A 124 8.02 -25.08 -6.28
CA ARG A 124 7.05 -25.77 -5.43
C ARG A 124 6.58 -24.81 -4.33
N VAL A 125 5.27 -24.78 -4.04
CA VAL A 125 4.72 -24.09 -2.88
C VAL A 125 4.36 -25.12 -1.81
N PRO A 126 4.85 -24.98 -0.57
CA PRO A 126 4.55 -25.92 0.50
C PRO A 126 3.06 -25.89 0.87
N THR A 127 2.56 -27.03 1.33
CA THR A 127 1.22 -27.17 1.91
C THR A 127 1.34 -27.75 3.32
N TYR A 128 0.30 -27.58 4.12
CA TYR A 128 0.19 -28.23 5.42
C TYR A 128 -0.95 -29.24 5.38
N GLN A 129 -0.62 -30.53 5.45
CA GLN A 129 -1.63 -31.62 5.33
C GLN A 129 -2.56 -31.45 4.12
N GLY A 130 -2.02 -30.98 3.00
CA GLY A 130 -2.77 -30.70 1.77
C GLY A 130 -3.41 -29.30 1.69
N ALA A 131 -3.49 -28.55 2.79
CA ALA A 131 -4.01 -27.18 2.78
C ALA A 131 -3.01 -26.21 2.11
N PRO A 132 -3.39 -25.49 1.03
CA PRO A 132 -2.49 -24.59 0.32
C PRO A 132 -2.42 -23.22 1.00
N ILE A 133 -1.33 -22.48 0.74
CA ILE A 133 -1.27 -21.04 0.99
C ILE A 133 -2.10 -20.34 -0.09
N THR A 134 -3.01 -19.46 0.29
CA THR A 134 -3.83 -18.66 -0.63
C THR A 134 -3.44 -17.19 -0.61
N LEU A 135 -3.93 -16.40 -1.61
CA LEU A 135 -3.67 -14.96 -1.65
C LEU A 135 -4.18 -14.23 -0.41
N VAL A 136 -5.35 -14.61 0.13
CA VAL A 136 -5.84 -14.03 1.38
C VAL A 136 -4.94 -14.36 2.56
N ASN A 137 -4.38 -15.56 2.64
CA ASN A 137 -3.44 -15.90 3.71
C ASN A 137 -2.18 -15.03 3.68
N LEU A 138 -1.69 -14.69 2.48
CA LEU A 138 -0.55 -13.80 2.33
C LEU A 138 -0.90 -12.37 2.79
N ALA A 139 -2.04 -11.84 2.35
CA ALA A 139 -2.50 -10.48 2.64
C ALA A 139 -2.89 -10.25 4.11
N THR A 140 -3.30 -11.29 4.82
CA THR A 140 -3.75 -11.22 6.22
C THR A 140 -2.71 -11.72 7.23
N HIS A 141 -1.48 -11.98 6.78
CA HIS A 141 -0.43 -12.54 7.63
C HIS A 141 -0.76 -13.90 8.26
N THR A 142 -1.61 -14.69 7.62
CA THR A 142 -2.02 -16.03 8.10
C THR A 142 -1.43 -17.17 7.27
N SER A 143 -0.38 -16.92 6.50
CA SER A 143 0.22 -17.89 5.56
C SER A 143 1.05 -19.00 6.21
N ALA A 144 1.30 -18.94 7.52
CA ALA A 144 2.24 -19.79 8.25
C ALA A 144 3.71 -19.67 7.75
N LEU A 145 4.03 -18.62 6.97
CA LEU A 145 5.39 -18.30 6.55
C LEU A 145 6.12 -17.48 7.63
N PRO A 146 7.45 -17.57 7.72
CA PRO A 146 8.23 -16.77 8.65
C PRO A 146 8.16 -15.27 8.31
N ARG A 147 8.57 -14.42 9.26
CA ARG A 147 8.64 -12.97 9.06
C ARG A 147 9.51 -12.60 7.87
N GLU A 148 10.72 -13.19 7.82
CA GLU A 148 11.70 -13.02 6.75
C GLU A 148 12.13 -14.39 6.24
N GLN A 149 12.69 -14.44 5.04
CA GLN A 149 13.32 -15.64 4.53
C GLN A 149 14.51 -16.02 5.43
N PRO A 150 14.53 -17.23 6.03
CA PRO A 150 15.67 -17.70 6.82
C PRO A 150 16.96 -17.73 5.99
N GLY A 151 18.09 -17.41 6.62
CA GLY A 151 19.39 -17.30 5.93
C GLY A 151 19.53 -16.03 5.08
N GLY A 152 18.51 -15.17 5.06
CA GLY A 152 18.59 -13.85 4.46
C GLY A 152 19.36 -12.84 5.31
N ALA A 153 19.18 -11.59 5.03
CA ALA A 153 20.03 -10.46 5.41
C ALA A 153 20.16 -10.07 6.89
N ALA A 154 19.84 -10.92 7.86
CA ALA A 154 19.96 -10.57 9.29
C ALA A 154 21.33 -10.03 9.71
N HIS A 155 22.37 -10.25 8.91
CA HIS A 155 23.76 -9.79 9.17
C HIS A 155 24.35 -8.98 8.01
N ARG A 156 23.50 -8.51 7.08
CA ARG A 156 23.94 -7.72 5.92
C ARG A 156 23.60 -6.24 6.13
N PRO A 157 24.17 -5.35 5.32
CA PRO A 157 23.78 -3.95 5.34
C PRO A 157 22.25 -3.79 5.30
N VAL A 158 21.75 -2.83 6.06
CA VAL A 158 20.31 -2.53 6.14
C VAL A 158 19.72 -2.38 4.73
N PHE A 159 18.51 -2.93 4.51
CA PHE A 159 17.79 -2.90 3.22
C PHE A 159 18.39 -3.74 2.07
N VAL A 160 19.00 -4.88 2.38
CA VAL A 160 19.30 -5.93 1.41
C VAL A 160 18.37 -7.11 1.64
N TRP A 161 17.51 -7.39 0.66
CA TRP A 161 16.52 -8.47 0.71
C TRP A 161 16.85 -9.55 -0.30
N PRO A 162 16.35 -10.78 -0.09
CA PRO A 162 16.43 -11.83 -1.09
C PRO A 162 15.74 -11.42 -2.39
N THR A 163 16.38 -11.70 -3.52
CA THR A 163 15.78 -11.48 -4.82
C THR A 163 14.53 -12.37 -5.02
N ARG A 164 13.70 -12.05 -6.02
CA ARG A 164 12.56 -12.88 -6.41
C ARG A 164 12.97 -14.34 -6.59
N GLN A 165 14.05 -14.60 -7.33
CA GLN A 165 14.54 -15.98 -7.58
C GLN A 165 14.94 -16.68 -6.27
N GLN A 166 15.69 -16.03 -5.39
CA GLN A 166 16.10 -16.59 -4.10
C GLN A 166 14.89 -16.90 -3.22
N ARG A 167 13.86 -16.06 -3.23
CA ARG A 167 12.62 -16.22 -2.48
C ARG A 167 11.85 -17.46 -2.92
N TRP A 168 11.65 -17.63 -4.23
CA TRP A 168 10.95 -18.80 -4.76
C TRP A 168 11.76 -20.09 -4.61
N ASN A 169 13.09 -20.05 -4.77
CA ASN A 169 13.95 -21.20 -4.53
C ASN A 169 13.86 -21.66 -3.07
N TRP A 170 13.93 -20.72 -2.11
CA TRP A 170 13.77 -21.04 -0.70
C TRP A 170 12.38 -21.62 -0.42
N LEU A 171 11.32 -21.01 -0.94
CA LEU A 171 9.95 -21.48 -0.73
C LEU A 171 9.77 -22.92 -1.20
N SER A 172 10.44 -23.31 -2.29
CA SER A 172 10.37 -24.69 -2.84
C SER A 172 10.92 -25.76 -1.91
N THR A 173 11.77 -25.36 -0.96
CA THR A 173 12.37 -26.26 0.06
C THR A 173 11.74 -26.10 1.44
N ALA A 174 10.88 -25.10 1.61
CA ALA A 174 10.28 -24.79 2.90
C ALA A 174 9.20 -25.81 3.29
N THR A 175 9.00 -25.94 4.60
CA THR A 175 7.91 -26.71 5.20
C THR A 175 7.10 -25.80 6.12
N LEU A 176 5.78 -25.95 6.10
CA LEU A 176 4.90 -25.21 7.00
C LEU A 176 4.81 -25.91 8.36
N LYS A 177 4.83 -25.13 9.44
CA LYS A 177 4.71 -25.64 10.82
C LYS A 177 3.26 -25.62 11.33
N ALA A 178 2.37 -24.91 10.62
CA ALA A 178 0.96 -24.78 10.96
C ALA A 178 0.12 -24.65 9.68
N ALA A 179 -1.18 -24.88 9.78
CA ALA A 179 -2.09 -24.69 8.67
C ALA A 179 -2.22 -23.21 8.28
N PRO A 180 -2.15 -22.86 6.99
CA PRO A 180 -2.51 -21.51 6.54
C PRO A 180 -3.93 -21.16 7.01
N GLY A 181 -4.11 -19.94 7.52
CA GLY A 181 -5.36 -19.46 8.12
C GLY A 181 -5.53 -19.75 9.60
N SER A 182 -4.71 -20.59 10.25
CA SER A 182 -4.89 -21.00 11.62
C SER A 182 -4.45 -19.95 12.66
N GLN A 183 -3.46 -19.12 12.32
CA GLN A 183 -2.94 -18.08 13.21
C GLN A 183 -2.31 -16.93 12.41
N ALA A 184 -2.36 -15.74 12.98
CA ALA A 184 -1.70 -14.56 12.40
C ALA A 184 -0.25 -14.46 12.87
N ALA A 185 0.67 -14.28 11.92
CA ALA A 185 2.08 -14.02 12.17
C ALA A 185 2.61 -13.06 11.09
N TYR A 186 3.03 -11.86 11.50
CA TYR A 186 3.52 -10.84 10.59
C TYR A 186 4.63 -11.36 9.69
N SER A 187 4.48 -11.23 8.37
CA SER A 187 5.42 -11.75 7.39
C SER A 187 5.66 -10.76 6.24
N ASN A 188 6.89 -10.26 6.12
CA ASN A 188 7.34 -9.50 4.95
C ASN A 188 7.43 -10.43 3.73
N LEU A 189 7.96 -11.63 3.95
CA LEU A 189 8.05 -12.66 2.91
C LEU A 189 6.69 -12.95 2.25
N ALA A 190 5.61 -13.01 3.04
CA ALA A 190 4.27 -13.23 2.51
C ALA A 190 3.82 -12.12 1.56
N PHE A 191 4.10 -10.87 1.90
CA PHE A 191 3.73 -9.72 1.06
C PHE A 191 4.57 -9.61 -0.21
N ASP A 192 5.85 -9.97 -0.15
CA ASP A 192 6.67 -10.03 -1.36
C ASP A 192 6.23 -11.16 -2.30
N LEU A 193 5.81 -12.31 -1.75
CA LEU A 193 5.20 -13.39 -2.54
C LEU A 193 3.82 -13.01 -3.09
N LEU A 194 3.04 -12.23 -2.35
CA LEU A 194 1.78 -11.68 -2.83
C LEU A 194 2.01 -10.78 -4.05
N ALA A 195 2.97 -9.84 -3.97
CA ALA A 195 3.31 -8.97 -5.09
C ALA A 195 3.82 -9.76 -6.31
N ASP A 196 4.64 -10.79 -6.10
CA ASP A 196 5.08 -11.70 -7.15
C ASP A 196 3.89 -12.43 -7.82
N ALA A 197 2.93 -12.90 -7.02
CA ALA A 197 1.73 -13.59 -7.51
C ALA A 197 0.83 -12.66 -8.33
N LEU A 198 0.59 -11.44 -7.82
CA LEU A 198 -0.22 -10.42 -8.50
C LEU A 198 0.42 -9.96 -9.82
N SER A 199 1.75 -9.79 -9.82
CA SER A 199 2.54 -9.50 -11.04
C SER A 199 2.37 -10.61 -12.08
N THR A 200 2.47 -11.88 -11.66
CA THR A 200 2.29 -13.04 -12.54
C THR A 200 0.84 -13.10 -13.06
N ALA A 201 -0.15 -12.89 -12.20
CA ALA A 201 -1.56 -12.91 -12.58
C ALA A 201 -1.91 -11.84 -13.62
N ALA A 202 -1.35 -10.65 -13.47
CA ALA A 202 -1.55 -9.53 -14.38
C ALA A 202 -0.70 -9.62 -15.66
N GLY A 203 0.27 -10.55 -15.73
CA GLY A 203 1.20 -10.67 -16.86
C GLY A 203 2.14 -9.46 -17.03
N LYS A 204 2.39 -8.70 -15.94
CA LYS A 204 3.17 -7.46 -15.97
C LYS A 204 4.21 -7.43 -14.84
N PRO A 205 5.41 -6.85 -15.07
CA PRO A 205 6.35 -6.59 -13.98
C PRO A 205 5.71 -5.72 -12.89
N TRP A 206 5.99 -6.03 -11.62
CA TRP A 206 5.39 -5.32 -10.49
C TRP A 206 5.53 -3.78 -10.55
N PRO A 207 6.71 -3.20 -10.86
CA PRO A 207 6.84 -1.74 -10.94
C PRO A 207 5.92 -1.11 -11.99
N GLN A 208 5.75 -1.77 -13.14
CA GLN A 208 4.84 -1.31 -14.19
C GLN A 208 3.38 -1.41 -13.73
N LEU A 209 3.00 -2.54 -13.15
CA LEU A 209 1.64 -2.74 -12.61
C LEU A 209 1.32 -1.71 -11.54
N PHE A 210 2.25 -1.47 -10.62
CA PHE A 210 2.15 -0.48 -9.55
C PHE A 210 1.98 0.94 -10.10
N GLU A 211 2.78 1.31 -11.10
CA GLU A 211 2.67 2.60 -11.76
C GLU A 211 1.30 2.77 -12.44
N GLU A 212 0.88 1.81 -13.24
CA GLU A 212 -0.37 1.88 -13.99
C GLU A 212 -1.61 1.94 -13.10
N GLN A 213 -1.62 1.19 -12.00
CA GLN A 213 -2.80 1.00 -11.16
C GLN A 213 -2.87 1.95 -9.96
N ILE A 214 -1.74 2.46 -9.49
CA ILE A 214 -1.67 3.29 -8.27
C ILE A 214 -1.08 4.65 -8.56
N THR A 215 0.20 4.73 -8.95
CA THR A 215 0.88 6.03 -8.91
C THR A 215 0.49 6.96 -10.05
N ARG A 216 0.31 6.46 -11.25
CA ARG A 216 -0.06 7.27 -12.41
C ARG A 216 -1.47 7.86 -12.29
N PRO A 217 -2.53 7.10 -11.93
CA PRO A 217 -3.87 7.66 -11.77
C PRO A 217 -3.95 8.77 -10.71
N LEU A 218 -3.13 8.68 -9.66
CA LEU A 218 -3.08 9.64 -8.56
C LEU A 218 -2.06 10.78 -8.79
N GLY A 219 -1.27 10.71 -9.87
CA GLY A 219 -0.21 11.70 -10.14
C GLY A 219 0.94 11.68 -9.12
N MET A 220 1.23 10.51 -8.53
CA MET A 220 2.28 10.29 -7.54
C MET A 220 3.63 10.11 -8.24
N LYS A 221 4.29 11.22 -8.58
CA LYS A 221 5.49 11.23 -9.45
C LYS A 221 6.77 10.82 -8.74
N ASP A 222 6.81 10.94 -7.42
CA ASP A 222 7.98 10.63 -6.60
C ASP A 222 7.85 9.29 -5.86
N THR A 223 6.81 8.50 -6.18
CA THR A 223 6.58 7.19 -5.56
C THR A 223 7.13 6.07 -6.43
N THR A 224 8.16 5.38 -5.93
CA THR A 224 8.95 4.44 -6.74
C THR A 224 9.68 3.38 -5.91
N PHE A 225 10.16 2.33 -6.55
CA PHE A 225 11.12 1.35 -6.02
C PHE A 225 12.56 1.60 -6.48
N THR A 226 12.74 2.48 -7.47
CA THR A 226 14.03 2.77 -8.10
C THR A 226 14.27 4.26 -8.14
N PRO A 227 14.62 4.87 -7.00
CA PRO A 227 14.74 6.31 -6.91
C PRO A 227 15.83 6.84 -7.85
N SER A 228 15.52 7.95 -8.50
CA SER A 228 16.45 8.69 -9.35
C SER A 228 17.54 9.40 -8.51
N PRO A 229 18.64 9.86 -9.13
CA PRO A 229 19.63 10.66 -8.41
C PRO A 229 19.04 11.91 -7.75
N ASP A 230 18.01 12.52 -8.35
CA ASP A 230 17.31 13.66 -7.76
C ASP A 230 16.53 13.26 -6.50
N GLN A 231 15.75 12.22 -6.60
CA GLN A 231 15.02 11.67 -5.44
C GLN A 231 15.97 11.24 -4.32
N CYS A 232 17.14 10.70 -4.66
CA CYS A 232 18.16 10.34 -3.67
C CYS A 232 18.75 11.58 -2.95
N ARG A 233 18.88 12.72 -3.63
CA ARG A 233 19.32 13.97 -2.98
C ARG A 233 18.29 14.44 -1.93
N ARG A 234 17.00 14.28 -2.22
CA ARG A 234 15.88 14.67 -1.34
C ARG A 234 15.53 13.61 -0.28
N LEU A 235 16.25 12.47 -0.23
CA LEU A 235 15.97 11.40 0.73
C LEU A 235 16.28 11.85 2.16
N MET A 236 15.30 11.76 3.04
CA MET A 236 15.49 11.96 4.46
C MET A 236 16.31 10.80 5.06
N ILE A 237 17.34 11.13 5.81
CA ILE A 237 18.26 10.17 6.43
C ILE A 237 18.24 10.38 7.94
N PRO A 238 17.73 9.42 8.73
CA PRO A 238 17.51 9.60 10.16
C PRO A 238 18.79 9.60 10.99
N GLU A 239 19.89 9.02 10.48
CA GLU A 239 21.14 8.90 11.22
C GLU A 239 22.37 8.79 10.30
N LYS A 240 23.54 9.09 10.82
CA LYS A 240 24.81 8.87 10.10
C LYS A 240 25.01 7.37 9.88
N GLY A 241 25.35 6.97 8.65
CA GLY A 241 25.53 5.57 8.28
C GLY A 241 24.23 4.81 7.97
N ALA A 242 23.10 5.50 7.93
CA ALA A 242 21.87 4.93 7.42
C ALA A 242 22.04 4.42 5.99
N SER A 243 21.19 3.45 5.64
CA SER A 243 21.24 2.78 4.34
C SER A 243 21.25 3.76 3.15
N PRO A 244 22.14 3.53 2.18
CA PRO A 244 22.21 4.37 0.99
C PRO A 244 20.89 4.34 0.22
N CYS A 245 20.67 5.35 -0.60
CA CYS A 245 19.60 5.36 -1.58
C CYS A 245 19.90 4.30 -2.65
N ASN A 246 19.10 3.26 -2.68
CA ASN A 246 19.27 2.11 -3.57
C ASN A 246 17.94 1.61 -4.11
N ASN A 247 17.97 0.79 -5.14
CA ASN A 247 16.78 0.14 -5.58
C ASN A 247 16.30 -0.91 -4.55
N THR A 248 14.99 -1.03 -4.42
CA THR A 248 14.32 -1.87 -3.43
C THR A 248 13.42 -2.92 -4.07
N LEU A 249 13.68 -3.27 -5.31
CA LEU A 249 12.91 -4.24 -6.09
C LEU A 249 12.86 -5.65 -5.45
N ALA A 250 13.74 -5.92 -4.51
CA ALA A 250 13.70 -7.19 -3.77
C ALA A 250 12.60 -7.22 -2.69
N ALA A 251 12.14 -6.06 -2.19
CA ALA A 251 11.08 -5.92 -1.18
C ALA A 251 9.82 -5.27 -1.75
N ILE A 252 9.43 -5.68 -2.94
CA ILE A 252 8.40 -5.03 -3.77
C ILE A 252 7.01 -4.97 -3.15
N GLY A 253 6.64 -5.95 -2.33
CA GLY A 253 5.34 -6.02 -1.69
C GLY A 253 5.36 -5.60 -0.23
N SER A 254 6.50 -5.74 0.43
CA SER A 254 6.57 -5.67 1.90
C SER A 254 6.99 -4.31 2.45
N GLY A 255 7.84 -3.56 1.75
CA GLY A 255 8.44 -2.36 2.36
C GLY A 255 9.34 -1.52 1.46
N GLY A 256 9.38 -1.80 0.17
CA GLY A 256 10.36 -1.19 -0.75
C GLY A 256 9.96 0.17 -1.34
N VAL A 257 8.78 0.70 -1.04
CA VAL A 257 8.32 1.96 -1.65
C VAL A 257 9.03 3.16 -1.05
N TYR A 258 9.57 4.01 -1.91
CA TYR A 258 9.91 5.39 -1.63
C TYR A 258 8.73 6.27 -2.04
N SER A 259 8.45 7.30 -1.26
CA SER A 259 7.42 8.27 -1.57
C SER A 259 7.75 9.62 -0.95
N THR A 260 6.86 10.61 -1.11
CA THR A 260 6.96 11.93 -0.50
C THR A 260 5.68 12.25 0.27
N PRO A 261 5.71 13.18 1.24
CA PRO A 261 4.49 13.67 1.88
C PRO A 261 3.46 14.16 0.86
N GLY A 262 3.92 14.85 -0.20
CA GLY A 262 3.06 15.33 -1.29
C GLY A 262 2.37 14.23 -2.07
N ASP A 263 3.05 13.13 -2.37
CA ASP A 263 2.46 11.98 -3.04
C ASP A 263 1.51 11.20 -2.11
N MET A 264 1.91 11.01 -0.84
CA MET A 264 1.05 10.33 0.16
C MET A 264 -0.26 11.09 0.42
N MET A 265 -0.27 12.43 0.25
CA MET A 265 -1.52 13.22 0.30
C MET A 265 -2.46 12.94 -0.88
N ARG A 266 -1.97 12.40 -1.97
CA ARG A 266 -2.76 12.05 -3.17
C ARG A 266 -3.32 10.64 -3.09
N TRP A 267 -2.61 9.77 -2.39
CA TRP A 267 -3.01 8.40 -2.10
C TRP A 267 -4.02 8.33 -0.95
#